data_06b984dd03c5ff8df84175ad757f9af4
#
_entry.id   06b984dd03c5ff8df84175ad757f9af4
#
_cell.length_a   1.000
_cell.length_b   1.000
_cell.length_c   1.000
_cell.angle_alpha   90.00
_cell.angle_beta   90.00
_cell.angle_gamma   90.00
#
_symmetry.space_group_name_H-M   'P 1'
#
loop_
_entity.id
_entity.type
_entity.pdbx_description
1 polymer ?
#
loop_
_entity_poly.entity_id
_entity_poly.type
_entity_poly.pdbx_seq_one_letter_code
_entity_poly.pdbx_strand_id
1 'polypeptide(L)'
;MVAQLAEWDAGGALLADTRARVSASAALAVLSVHGETLTDYARGGSAVEAVWIAAQQHGLAVQPIAPVFLYARNHDELRDLSPTFAPSLHDLQCSLRQLADTGPDESQVLVLRLFNAPRISVRSSRNRHRIHSCLN
;
A
#
# COMPACT_ATOMS: atom_id res chain seq x y z
N MET A 1 12.30 2.85 -22.48
CA MET A 1 11.69 3.58 -21.35
C MET A 1 12.38 3.29 -20.01
N VAL A 2 12.56 2.05 -19.54
CA VAL A 2 13.25 1.75 -18.27
C VAL A 2 14.72 2.19 -18.29
N ALA A 3 15.45 1.99 -19.38
CA ALA A 3 16.83 2.44 -19.52
C ALA A 3 17.00 3.97 -19.45
N GLN A 4 16.07 4.72 -20.01
CA GLN A 4 16.07 6.19 -19.92
C GLN A 4 15.82 6.71 -18.50
N LEU A 5 15.00 6.00 -17.71
CA LEU A 5 14.77 6.34 -16.31
C LEU A 5 16.02 6.11 -15.45
N ALA A 6 16.82 5.10 -15.79
CA ALA A 6 18.09 4.85 -15.12
C ALA A 6 19.15 5.94 -15.45
N GLU A 7 19.18 6.42 -16.68
CA GLU A 7 20.07 7.52 -17.10
C GLU A 7 19.76 8.85 -16.39
N TRP A 8 18.51 9.08 -16.00
CA TRP A 8 18.06 10.31 -15.32
C TRP A 8 18.09 10.24 -13.80
N ASP A 9 18.69 9.19 -13.23
CA ASP A 9 18.66 8.92 -11.77
C ASP A 9 17.24 9.05 -11.16
N ALA A 10 16.23 8.66 -11.94
CA ALA A 10 14.84 8.73 -11.52
C ALA A 10 14.59 7.89 -10.25
N GLY A 11 15.41 6.86 -10.02
CA GLY A 11 15.38 6.06 -8.80
C GLY A 11 15.77 6.86 -7.56
N GLY A 12 16.81 7.67 -7.64
CA GLY A 12 17.24 8.55 -6.54
C GLY A 12 16.21 9.62 -6.21
N ALA A 13 15.65 10.26 -7.23
CA ALA A 13 14.59 11.26 -7.07
C ALA A 13 13.32 10.66 -6.44
N LEU A 14 12.90 9.48 -6.89
CA LEU A 14 11.75 8.77 -6.33
C LEU A 14 11.98 8.36 -4.87
N LEU A 15 13.19 7.91 -4.54
CA LEU A 15 13.58 7.58 -3.17
C LEU A 15 13.53 8.80 -2.25
N ALA A 16 14.07 9.94 -2.71
CA ALA A 16 14.07 11.18 -1.95
C ALA A 16 12.63 11.68 -1.69
N ASP A 17 11.77 11.67 -2.70
CA ASP A 17 10.36 12.03 -2.57
C ASP A 17 9.62 11.08 -1.60
N THR A 18 9.83 9.78 -1.73
CA THR A 18 9.23 8.78 -0.84
C THR A 18 9.67 9.00 0.61
N ARG A 19 10.96 9.22 0.85
CA ARG A 19 11.49 9.52 2.20
C ARG A 19 10.87 10.79 2.77
N ALA A 20 10.81 11.86 1.99
CA ALA A 20 10.20 13.12 2.42
C ALA A 20 8.72 12.94 2.79
N ARG A 21 7.96 12.19 1.99
CA ARG A 21 6.55 11.89 2.26
C ARG A 21 6.37 11.06 3.52
N VAL A 22 7.17 10.01 3.70
CA VAL A 22 7.11 9.17 4.90
C VAL A 22 7.48 9.97 6.14
N SER A 23 8.53 10.78 6.09
CA SER A 23 8.95 11.64 7.21
C SER A 23 7.93 12.73 7.57
N ALA A 24 7.14 13.20 6.60
CA ALA A 24 6.05 14.16 6.80
C ALA A 24 4.73 13.50 7.22
N SER A 25 4.72 12.20 7.47
CA SER A 25 3.51 11.49 7.91
C SER A 25 3.29 11.67 9.40
N ALA A 26 2.02 11.76 9.81
CA ALA A 26 1.63 11.70 11.21
C ALA A 26 1.73 10.26 11.75
N ALA A 27 1.38 9.28 10.93
CA ALA A 27 1.49 7.86 11.23
C ALA A 27 1.56 7.00 9.96
N LEU A 28 2.05 5.78 10.13
CA LEU A 28 1.91 4.69 9.17
C LEU A 28 1.05 3.60 9.81
N ALA A 29 0.09 3.09 9.05
CA ALA A 29 -0.73 1.96 9.47
C ALA A 29 -0.46 0.79 8.53
N VAL A 30 -0.08 -0.35 9.09
CA VAL A 30 0.04 -1.61 8.36
C VAL A 30 -1.22 -2.42 8.63
N LEU A 31 -1.88 -2.84 7.57
CA LEU A 31 -3.06 -3.69 7.67
C LEU A 31 -2.68 -5.12 7.34
N SER A 32 -3.02 -6.01 8.24
CA SER A 32 -2.85 -7.45 8.07
C SER A 32 -4.16 -8.20 8.33
N VAL A 33 -4.25 -9.42 7.83
CA VAL A 33 -5.37 -10.34 8.05
C VAL A 33 -4.83 -11.73 8.35
N HIS A 34 -5.54 -12.49 9.16
CA HIS A 34 -5.25 -13.93 9.30
C HIS A 34 -5.69 -14.68 8.05
N GLY A 35 -4.80 -15.52 7.54
CA GLY A 35 -5.03 -16.35 6.36
C GLY A 35 -4.52 -15.75 5.05
N GLU A 36 -4.68 -16.53 3.98
CA GLU A 36 -4.07 -16.24 2.67
C GLU A 36 -5.08 -16.44 1.52
N THR A 37 -6.35 -16.69 1.83
CA THR A 37 -7.37 -16.92 0.80
C THR A 37 -7.84 -15.60 0.20
N LEU A 38 -8.44 -15.67 -0.99
CA LEU A 38 -9.09 -14.49 -1.60
C LEU A 38 -10.15 -13.87 -0.69
N THR A 39 -10.83 -14.69 0.13
CA THR A 39 -11.81 -14.22 1.11
C THR A 39 -11.13 -13.41 2.21
N ASP A 40 -9.96 -13.85 2.67
CA ASP A 40 -9.19 -13.13 3.70
C ASP A 40 -8.70 -11.79 3.16
N TYR A 41 -8.17 -11.75 1.93
CA TYR A 41 -7.80 -10.51 1.27
C TYR A 41 -9.01 -9.59 1.02
N ALA A 42 -10.19 -10.12 0.72
CA ALA A 42 -11.41 -9.30 0.60
C ALA A 42 -11.81 -8.67 1.94
N ARG A 43 -11.68 -9.40 3.04
CA ARG A 43 -11.85 -8.85 4.40
C ARG A 43 -10.82 -7.77 4.70
N GLY A 44 -9.57 -7.99 4.29
CA GLY A 44 -8.50 -7.00 4.37
C GLY A 44 -8.84 -5.71 3.63
N GLY A 45 -9.37 -5.82 2.42
CA GLY A 45 -9.86 -4.66 1.65
C GLY A 45 -10.95 -3.89 2.38
N SER A 46 -11.90 -4.60 3.00
CA SER A 46 -12.94 -3.96 3.82
C SER A 46 -12.36 -3.25 5.05
N ALA A 47 -11.35 -3.82 5.69
CA ALA A 47 -10.64 -3.19 6.80
C ALA A 47 -9.88 -1.92 6.34
N VAL A 48 -9.25 -1.94 5.16
CA VAL A 48 -8.62 -0.76 4.54
C VAL A 48 -9.63 0.37 4.38
N GLU A 49 -10.82 0.07 3.85
CA GLU A 49 -11.88 1.06 3.67
C GLU A 49 -12.35 1.64 5.01
N ALA A 50 -12.56 0.80 6.02
CA ALA A 50 -12.96 1.24 7.35
C ALA A 50 -11.92 2.19 7.99
N VAL A 51 -10.63 1.85 7.90
CA VAL A 51 -9.55 2.72 8.39
C VAL A 51 -9.52 4.03 7.61
N TRP A 52 -9.71 4.00 6.30
CA TRP A 52 -9.74 5.19 5.47
C TRP A 52 -10.88 6.13 5.85
N ILE A 53 -12.09 5.59 6.03
CA ILE A 53 -13.26 6.36 6.46
C ILE A 53 -13.03 6.98 7.85
N ALA A 54 -12.52 6.19 8.80
CA ALA A 54 -12.21 6.66 10.15
C ALA A 54 -11.18 7.80 10.13
N ALA A 55 -10.10 7.65 9.37
CA ALA A 55 -9.08 8.69 9.21
C ALA A 55 -9.68 10.00 8.65
N GLN A 56 -10.54 9.90 7.63
CA GLN A 56 -11.24 11.07 7.08
C GLN A 56 -12.17 11.75 8.09
N GLN A 57 -12.86 10.98 8.94
CA GLN A 57 -13.69 11.52 10.02
C GLN A 57 -12.86 12.31 11.03
N HIS A 58 -11.61 11.93 11.25
CA HIS A 58 -10.65 12.63 12.10
C HIS A 58 -9.85 13.73 11.38
N GLY A 59 -10.23 14.06 10.14
CA GLY A 59 -9.57 15.12 9.36
C GLY A 59 -8.21 14.76 8.83
N LEU A 60 -7.85 13.47 8.82
CA LEU A 60 -6.59 12.98 8.27
C LEU A 60 -6.76 12.61 6.79
N ALA A 61 -5.77 12.96 6.00
CA ALA A 61 -5.63 12.44 4.65
C ALA A 61 -4.94 11.05 4.68
N VAL A 62 -5.34 10.20 3.75
CA VAL A 62 -4.83 8.82 3.62
C VAL A 62 -4.22 8.64 2.26
N GLN A 63 -3.04 8.05 2.22
CA GLN A 63 -2.37 7.63 0.99
C GLN A 63 -1.94 6.18 1.12
N PRO A 64 -2.38 5.28 0.24
CA PRO A 64 -1.87 3.91 0.21
C PRO A 64 -0.43 3.90 -0.28
N ILE A 65 0.37 3.04 0.34
CA ILE A 65 1.73 2.70 -0.07
C ILE A 65 1.75 1.20 -0.26
N ALA A 66 2.09 0.74 -1.46
CA ALA A 66 2.20 -0.68 -1.77
C ALA A 66 3.66 -1.02 -2.10
N PRO A 67 4.51 -1.32 -1.11
CA PRO A 67 5.83 -1.83 -1.38
C PRO A 67 5.75 -3.11 -2.21
N VAL A 68 6.67 -3.28 -3.15
CA VAL A 68 6.61 -4.40 -4.10
C VAL A 68 6.60 -5.78 -3.42
N PHE A 69 7.22 -5.90 -2.26
CA PHE A 69 7.25 -7.15 -1.50
C PHE A 69 5.90 -7.54 -0.87
N LEU A 70 4.88 -6.66 -0.86
CA LEU A 70 3.53 -7.04 -0.45
C LEU A 70 2.84 -7.95 -1.48
N TYR A 71 3.32 -7.97 -2.72
CA TYR A 71 2.78 -8.83 -3.79
C TYR A 71 3.34 -10.25 -3.77
N ALA A 72 4.18 -10.58 -2.79
CA ALA A 72 4.76 -11.90 -2.61
C ALA A 72 4.64 -12.32 -1.15
N ARG A 73 4.26 -13.58 -0.92
CA ARG A 73 4.06 -14.17 0.40
C ARG A 73 5.31 -14.86 0.93
N ASN A 74 6.14 -15.32 0.01
CA ASN A 74 7.33 -16.11 0.33
C ASN A 74 8.51 -15.78 -0.61
N HIS A 75 9.66 -16.37 -0.32
CA HIS A 75 10.90 -16.12 -1.06
C HIS A 75 10.81 -16.55 -2.54
N ASP A 76 10.09 -17.60 -2.86
CA ASP A 76 9.96 -18.07 -4.24
C ASP A 76 9.13 -17.10 -5.07
N GLU A 77 8.02 -16.61 -4.53
CA GLU A 77 7.22 -15.56 -5.17
C GLU A 77 8.01 -14.24 -5.31
N LEU A 78 8.87 -13.89 -4.35
CA LEU A 78 9.78 -12.74 -4.48
C LEU A 78 10.79 -12.92 -5.60
N ARG A 79 11.29 -14.16 -5.78
CA ARG A 79 12.21 -14.48 -6.88
C ARG A 79 11.52 -14.39 -8.23
N ASP A 80 10.26 -14.82 -8.32
CA ASP A 80 9.46 -14.69 -9.54
C ASP A 80 9.18 -13.22 -9.90
N LEU A 81 8.90 -12.39 -8.88
CA LEU A 81 8.72 -10.94 -9.07
C LEU A 81 9.99 -10.24 -9.51
N SER A 82 11.12 -10.55 -8.89
CA SER A 82 12.38 -9.90 -9.18
C SER A 82 13.57 -10.78 -8.76
N PRO A 83 14.10 -11.62 -9.67
CA PRO A 83 15.20 -12.52 -9.36
C PRO A 83 16.43 -11.82 -8.77
N THR A 84 16.76 -10.64 -9.30
CA THR A 84 17.94 -9.87 -8.89
C THR A 84 17.79 -9.28 -7.48
N PHE A 85 16.60 -8.83 -7.12
CA PHE A 85 16.35 -8.12 -5.86
C PHE A 85 15.65 -8.96 -4.80
N ALA A 86 15.32 -10.23 -5.07
CA ALA A 86 14.60 -11.10 -4.14
C ALA A 86 15.21 -11.15 -2.73
N PRO A 87 16.52 -11.28 -2.53
CA PRO A 87 17.11 -11.26 -1.19
C PRO A 87 16.84 -9.95 -0.45
N SER A 88 17.09 -8.81 -1.10
CA SER A 88 16.87 -7.49 -0.49
C SER A 88 15.38 -7.23 -0.22
N LEU A 89 14.49 -7.69 -1.09
CA LEU A 89 13.04 -7.57 -0.88
C LEU A 89 12.57 -8.44 0.28
N HIS A 90 13.15 -9.62 0.45
CA HIS A 90 12.88 -10.50 1.59
C HIS A 90 13.30 -9.85 2.92
N ASP A 91 14.50 -9.28 2.97
CA ASP A 91 15.00 -8.59 4.17
C ASP A 91 14.10 -7.39 4.55
N LEU A 92 13.66 -6.63 3.54
CA LEU A 92 12.71 -5.52 3.76
C LEU A 92 11.34 -6.00 4.23
N GLN A 93 10.83 -7.10 3.66
CA GLN A 93 9.57 -7.71 4.09
C GLN A 93 9.66 -8.19 5.55
N CYS A 94 10.73 -8.88 5.92
CA CYS A 94 10.96 -9.31 7.30
C CYS A 94 11.05 -8.13 8.25
N SER A 95 11.78 -7.08 7.87
CA SER A 95 11.90 -5.86 8.67
C SER A 95 10.56 -5.16 8.88
N LEU A 96 9.73 -5.06 7.83
CA LEU A 96 8.38 -4.48 7.96
C LEU A 96 7.48 -5.33 8.86
N ARG A 97 7.51 -6.66 8.70
CA ARG A 97 6.74 -7.57 9.57
C ARG A 97 7.13 -7.42 11.04
N GLN A 98 8.42 -7.32 11.31
CA GLN A 98 8.93 -7.10 12.67
C GLN A 98 8.50 -5.75 13.24
N LEU A 99 8.60 -4.67 12.46
CA LEU A 99 8.18 -3.33 12.88
C LEU A 99 6.67 -3.22 13.12
N ALA A 100 5.88 -3.96 12.36
CA ALA A 100 4.42 -3.96 12.46
C ALA A 100 3.88 -5.02 13.46
N ASP A 101 4.76 -5.77 14.12
CA ASP A 101 4.40 -6.90 14.99
C ASP A 101 3.44 -7.89 14.29
N THR A 102 3.69 -8.15 13.01
CA THR A 102 2.85 -9.03 12.19
C THR A 102 3.19 -10.49 12.48
N GLY A 103 2.20 -11.25 12.91
CA GLY A 103 2.33 -12.68 13.22
C GLY A 103 2.66 -13.55 12.00
N PRO A 104 3.15 -14.80 12.23
CA PRO A 104 3.49 -15.71 11.13
C PRO A 104 2.30 -16.09 10.25
N ASP A 105 1.10 -16.16 10.83
CA ASP A 105 -0.13 -16.55 10.15
C ASP A 105 -0.90 -15.36 9.57
N GLU A 106 -0.30 -14.18 9.58
CA GLU A 106 -0.90 -12.96 9.06
C GLU A 106 -0.32 -12.59 7.70
N SER A 107 -1.21 -12.26 6.78
CA SER A 107 -0.89 -11.69 5.48
C SER A 107 -1.01 -10.18 5.52
N GLN A 108 0.02 -9.47 5.10
CA GLN A 108 -0.01 -8.02 4.97
C GLN A 108 -0.82 -7.62 3.75
N VAL A 109 -1.81 -6.76 3.92
CA VAL A 109 -2.72 -6.33 2.86
C VAL A 109 -2.26 -5.02 2.25
N LEU A 110 -1.99 -4.02 3.08
CA LEU A 110 -1.64 -2.69 2.62
C LEU A 110 -0.97 -1.88 3.73
N VAL A 111 -0.13 -0.92 3.33
CA VAL A 111 0.38 0.12 4.20
C VAL A 111 -0.33 1.43 3.87
N LEU A 112 -0.85 2.11 4.87
CA LEU A 112 -1.46 3.42 4.73
C LEU A 112 -0.58 4.48 5.39
N ARG A 113 -0.34 5.55 4.68
CA ARG A 113 0.23 6.76 5.21
C ARG A 113 -0.89 7.70 5.64
N LEU A 114 -0.87 8.14 6.91
CA LEU A 114 -1.81 9.09 7.48
C LEU A 114 -1.10 10.43 7.70
N PHE A 115 -1.71 11.53 7.28
CA PHE A 115 -1.07 12.84 7.37
C PHE A 115 -2.10 13.97 7.37
N ASN A 116 -1.67 15.14 7.86
CA ASN A 116 -2.47 16.35 7.74
C ASN A 116 -2.29 16.92 6.34
N ALA A 117 -3.38 17.08 5.61
CA ALA A 117 -3.36 17.73 4.30
C ALA A 117 -4.14 19.04 4.33
N PRO A 118 -3.73 20.04 3.53
CA PRO A 118 -4.55 21.22 3.33
C PRO A 118 -5.89 20.80 2.71
N ARG A 119 -6.91 21.65 2.86
CA ARG A 119 -8.23 21.38 2.25
C ARG A 119 -8.09 21.13 0.76
N ILE A 120 -8.78 20.08 0.29
CA ILE A 120 -8.79 19.69 -1.12
C ILE A 120 -9.34 20.88 -1.93
N SER A 121 -8.53 21.39 -2.85
CA SER A 121 -8.90 22.50 -3.76
C SER A 121 -9.81 22.03 -4.90
N VAL A 122 -9.73 20.76 -5.28
CA VAL A 122 -10.53 20.17 -6.36
C VAL A 122 -11.26 18.95 -5.83
N ARG A 123 -12.57 18.92 -5.95
CA ARG A 123 -13.39 17.74 -5.65
C ARG A 123 -13.61 16.96 -6.95
N SER A 124 -13.38 15.65 -6.93
CA SER A 124 -13.82 14.81 -8.03
C SER A 124 -15.33 14.80 -8.12
N SER A 125 -15.89 15.12 -9.29
CA SER A 125 -17.31 14.93 -9.54
C SER A 125 -17.59 13.45 -9.70
N ARG A 126 -18.43 12.88 -8.83
CA ARG A 126 -18.96 11.53 -9.07
C ARG A 126 -20.03 11.66 -10.14
N ASN A 127 -19.78 11.15 -11.34
CA ASN A 127 -20.85 10.90 -12.31
C ASN A 127 -21.79 9.86 -11.66
N ARG A 128 -23.07 10.25 -11.51
CA ARG A 128 -24.12 9.28 -11.16
C ARG A 128 -24.34 8.39 -12.37
N HIS A 129 -23.55 7.36 -12.54
CA HIS A 129 -23.90 6.29 -13.46
C HIS A 129 -25.17 5.62 -12.95
N ARG A 130 -26.24 5.69 -13.73
CA ARG A 130 -27.40 4.83 -13.51
C ARG A 130 -26.91 3.39 -13.67
N ILE A 131 -26.93 2.64 -12.58
CA ILE A 131 -26.75 1.19 -12.64
C ILE A 131 -28.01 0.67 -13.30
N HIS A 132 -27.96 0.34 -14.58
CA HIS A 132 -29.00 -0.44 -15.24
C HIS A 132 -28.82 -1.86 -14.73
N SER A 133 -29.73 -2.31 -13.85
CA SER A 133 -29.83 -3.73 -13.50
C SER A 133 -30.30 -4.50 -14.72
N CYS A 134 -29.38 -5.19 -15.37
CA CYS A 134 -29.71 -6.25 -16.32
C CYS A 134 -30.11 -7.50 -15.51
N LEU A 135 -31.30 -7.50 -14.94
CA LEU A 135 -31.96 -8.69 -14.46
C LEU A 135 -33.01 -9.05 -15.52
N ASN A 136 -32.68 -10.02 -16.37
CA ASN A 136 -33.62 -10.86 -17.11
C ASN A 136 -33.60 -12.23 -16.50
#